data_d472da1240a5c44ae2373c3d9c324b1e
#
_entry.id   d472da1240a5c44ae2373c3d9c324b1e
#
_cell.length_a   1.000
_cell.length_b   1.000
_cell.length_c   1.000
_cell.angle_alpha   90.00
_cell.angle_beta   90.00
_cell.angle_gamma   90.00
#
_symmetry.space_group_name_H-M   'P 1'
#
loop_
_entity.id
_entity.type
_entity.pdbx_description
1 polymer ?
#
loop_
_entity_poly.entity_id
_entity_poly.type
_entity_poly.pdbx_seq_one_letter_code
_entity_poly.pdbx_strand_id
1 'polypeptide(L)'
;MIDREYIETLFDKWVKKLRLVPTWDIRLEWVEDPTWRKTGDFKIDCDDKKAIILLNAVNPKQENMEEVLVHELMHLKLYPLDQVTEALITSNFPEGTPGYNFAYHGFFTTLEQTVEELTKCFLLEFGENKDLSFGRCKKMKSFTELYDGLNSIE
;
A
#
# COMPACT_ATOMS: atom_id res chain seq x y z
N MET A 1 11.46 -6.05 16.35
CA MET A 1 12.38 -5.07 15.75
C MET A 1 12.41 -5.35 14.25
N ILE A 2 12.26 -4.35 13.40
CA ILE A 2 12.26 -4.53 11.94
C ILE A 2 13.70 -4.84 11.51
N ASP A 3 13.88 -5.94 10.78
CA ASP A 3 15.15 -6.27 10.13
C ASP A 3 15.25 -5.47 8.81
N ARG A 4 15.92 -4.34 8.88
CA ARG A 4 16.04 -3.41 7.73
C ARG A 4 16.84 -4.01 6.59
N GLU A 5 17.93 -4.69 6.87
CA GLU A 5 18.79 -5.32 5.87
C GLU A 5 18.02 -6.39 5.09
N TYR A 6 17.22 -7.17 5.80
CA TYR A 6 16.32 -8.13 5.16
C TYR A 6 15.28 -7.47 4.25
N ILE A 7 14.64 -6.39 4.71
CA ILE A 7 13.65 -5.65 3.88
C ILE A 7 14.30 -4.99 2.66
N GLU A 8 15.52 -4.49 2.77
CA GLU A 8 16.30 -3.97 1.63
C GLU A 8 16.60 -5.07 0.60
N THR A 9 16.90 -6.28 1.06
CA THR A 9 17.04 -7.46 0.18
C THR A 9 15.73 -7.80 -0.53
N LEU A 10 14.60 -7.71 0.17
CA LEU A 10 13.28 -7.91 -0.42
C LEU A 10 12.93 -6.79 -1.41
N PHE A 11 13.32 -5.55 -1.13
CA PHE A 11 13.13 -4.44 -2.06
C PHE A 11 13.83 -4.72 -3.40
N ASP A 12 15.10 -5.10 -3.39
CA ASP A 12 15.86 -5.46 -4.60
C ASP A 12 15.24 -6.63 -5.37
N LYS A 13 14.68 -7.60 -4.67
CA LYS A 13 13.94 -8.71 -5.27
C LYS A 13 12.66 -8.23 -5.95
N TRP A 14 11.86 -7.41 -5.26
CA TRP A 14 10.53 -7.02 -5.72
C TRP A 14 10.56 -6.01 -6.86
N VAL A 15 11.48 -5.03 -6.86
CA VAL A 15 11.60 -4.07 -7.98
C VAL A 15 11.95 -4.78 -9.30
N LYS A 16 12.74 -5.86 -9.23
CA LYS A 16 13.06 -6.71 -10.41
C LYS A 16 11.87 -7.56 -10.80
N LYS A 17 11.22 -8.23 -9.84
CA LYS A 17 10.10 -9.12 -10.09
C LYS A 17 8.90 -8.39 -10.68
N LEU A 18 8.62 -7.21 -10.22
CA LEU A 18 7.58 -6.31 -10.74
C LEU A 18 8.00 -5.58 -12.02
N ARG A 19 9.21 -5.83 -12.52
CA ARG A 19 9.75 -5.17 -13.72
C ARG A 19 9.68 -3.65 -13.64
N LEU A 20 9.99 -3.10 -12.48
CA LEU A 20 10.10 -1.65 -12.29
C LEU A 20 11.47 -1.16 -12.71
N VAL A 21 12.52 -1.89 -12.40
CA VAL A 21 13.87 -1.61 -12.87
C VAL A 21 14.16 -2.36 -14.18
N PRO A 22 14.92 -1.79 -15.14
CA PRO A 22 15.63 -0.51 -15.07
C PRO A 22 14.80 0.72 -15.49
N THR A 23 13.48 0.56 -15.71
CA THR A 23 12.64 1.66 -16.21
C THR A 23 12.53 2.81 -15.22
N TRP A 24 12.49 2.49 -13.93
CA TRP A 24 12.41 3.45 -12.84
C TRP A 24 13.72 3.47 -12.05
N ASP A 25 14.15 4.65 -11.65
CA ASP A 25 15.14 4.86 -10.61
C ASP A 25 14.43 4.92 -9.26
N ILE A 26 14.55 3.86 -8.47
CA ILE A 26 13.77 3.69 -7.23
C ILE A 26 14.73 3.46 -6.07
N ARG A 27 14.49 4.16 -4.97
CA ARG A 27 15.16 3.89 -3.70
C ARG A 27 14.17 3.66 -2.56
N LEU A 28 14.63 2.97 -1.53
CA LEU A 28 13.92 2.79 -0.27
C LEU A 28 14.47 3.76 0.77
N GLU A 29 13.58 4.38 1.54
CA GLU A 29 13.92 5.20 2.71
C GLU A 29 13.14 4.78 3.93
N TRP A 30 13.78 4.84 5.09
CA TRP A 30 13.17 4.59 6.39
C TRP A 30 12.78 5.89 7.06
N VAL A 31 11.50 6.01 7.44
CA VAL A 31 10.99 7.17 8.17
C VAL A 31 11.09 6.89 9.66
N GLU A 32 11.89 7.69 10.35
CA GLU A 32 12.15 7.56 11.81
C GLU A 32 11.34 8.56 12.65
N ASP A 33 10.36 9.21 12.06
CA ASP A 33 9.47 10.14 12.75
C ASP A 33 8.37 9.37 13.52
N PRO A 34 8.36 9.42 14.87
CA PRO A 34 7.35 8.72 15.67
C PRO A 34 5.95 9.32 15.52
N THR A 35 5.82 10.52 14.95
CA THR A 35 4.53 11.16 14.67
C THR A 35 3.94 10.76 13.32
N TRP A 36 4.74 10.15 12.46
CA TRP A 36 4.29 9.69 11.15
C TRP A 36 3.35 8.49 11.29
N ARG A 37 2.13 8.65 10.81
CA ARG A 37 1.02 7.70 11.05
C ARG A 37 0.83 6.65 9.96
N LYS A 38 1.50 6.81 8.82
CA LYS A 38 1.45 5.81 7.73
C LYS A 38 2.40 4.66 8.03
N THR A 39 2.12 3.50 7.46
CA THR A 39 3.04 2.34 7.51
C THR A 39 3.99 2.34 6.33
N GLY A 40 3.49 2.69 5.15
CA GLY A 40 4.23 2.95 3.93
C GLY A 40 3.71 4.19 3.23
N ASP A 41 4.46 4.67 2.26
CA ASP A 41 4.10 5.76 1.34
C ASP A 41 5.09 5.77 0.17
N PHE A 42 4.82 6.58 -0.85
CA PHE A 42 5.74 6.78 -1.96
C PHE A 42 5.78 8.24 -2.39
N LYS A 43 6.90 8.62 -3.02
CA LYS A 43 7.07 9.89 -3.72
C LYS A 43 7.51 9.58 -5.15
N ILE A 44 6.88 10.23 -6.12
CA ILE A 44 7.06 9.92 -7.53
C ILE A 44 7.33 11.20 -8.33
N ASP A 45 8.28 11.09 -9.26
CA ASP A 45 8.45 11.95 -10.41
C ASP A 45 8.21 11.10 -11.67
N CYS A 46 7.05 11.27 -12.29
CA CYS A 46 6.65 10.49 -13.45
C CYS A 46 7.43 10.84 -14.72
N ASP A 47 7.83 12.10 -14.87
CA ASP A 47 8.47 12.58 -16.07
C ASP A 47 9.91 12.04 -16.16
N ASP A 48 10.61 12.03 -15.03
CA ASP A 48 11.99 11.52 -14.93
C ASP A 48 12.07 10.05 -14.42
N LYS A 49 10.91 9.41 -14.24
CA LYS A 49 10.83 8.00 -13.77
C LYS A 49 11.61 7.73 -12.48
N LYS A 50 11.49 8.62 -11.51
CA LYS A 50 12.10 8.49 -10.19
C LYS A 50 11.05 8.21 -9.13
N ALA A 51 11.36 7.38 -8.16
CA ALA A 51 10.49 7.11 -7.03
C ALA A 51 11.27 6.85 -5.74
N ILE A 52 10.66 7.24 -4.62
CA ILE A 52 11.14 6.91 -3.28
C ILE A 52 10.01 6.15 -2.59
N ILE A 53 10.30 4.95 -2.13
CA ILE A 53 9.41 4.18 -1.27
C ILE A 53 9.77 4.49 0.17
N LEU A 54 8.78 4.86 0.97
CA LEU A 54 8.94 5.23 2.38
C LEU A 54 8.36 4.13 3.25
N LEU A 55 9.12 3.62 4.21
CA LEU A 55 8.64 2.64 5.19
C LEU A 55 8.81 3.17 6.63
N ASN A 56 7.82 2.91 7.47
CA ASN A 56 7.84 3.32 8.86
C ASN A 56 8.79 2.44 9.68
N ALA A 57 9.83 3.06 10.24
CA ALA A 57 10.84 2.38 11.03
C ALA A 57 10.48 2.25 12.52
N VAL A 58 9.53 3.06 13.00
CA VAL A 58 9.29 3.24 14.44
C VAL A 58 8.07 2.47 14.92
N ASN A 59 6.93 2.69 14.26
CA ASN A 59 5.64 2.15 14.69
C ASN A 59 4.75 1.76 13.51
N PRO A 60 5.19 0.82 12.65
CA PRO A 60 4.35 0.34 11.55
C PRO A 60 3.10 -0.33 12.12
N LYS A 61 1.96 -0.06 11.48
CA LYS A 61 0.67 -0.64 11.88
C LYS A 61 0.51 -2.09 11.39
N GLN A 62 1.34 -2.52 10.47
CA GLN A 62 1.31 -3.83 9.86
C GLN A 62 2.60 -4.59 10.19
N GLU A 63 2.45 -5.86 10.56
CA GLU A 63 3.57 -6.70 10.94
C GLU A 63 4.40 -7.14 9.73
N ASN A 64 3.74 -7.45 8.61
CA ASN A 64 4.41 -7.89 7.40
C ASN A 64 4.91 -6.70 6.57
N MET A 65 6.15 -6.30 6.77
CA MET A 65 6.78 -5.22 6.01
C MET A 65 7.02 -5.58 4.53
N GLU A 66 7.10 -6.87 4.18
CA GLU A 66 7.11 -7.31 2.77
C GLU A 66 5.79 -6.94 2.08
N GLU A 67 4.66 -7.16 2.75
CA GLU A 67 3.34 -6.78 2.22
C GLU A 67 3.23 -5.27 2.01
N VAL A 68 3.67 -4.46 2.99
CA VAL A 68 3.68 -3.00 2.85
C VAL A 68 4.53 -2.57 1.67
N LEU A 69 5.74 -3.11 1.55
CA LEU A 69 6.65 -2.81 0.45
C LEU A 69 6.02 -3.11 -0.92
N VAL A 70 5.43 -4.30 -1.08
CA VAL A 70 4.80 -4.71 -2.35
C VAL A 70 3.60 -3.83 -2.65
N HIS A 71 2.81 -3.46 -1.65
CA HIS A 71 1.68 -2.56 -1.77
C HIS A 71 2.12 -1.19 -2.35
N GLU A 72 3.14 -0.55 -1.79
CA GLU A 72 3.64 0.74 -2.29
C GLU A 72 4.23 0.62 -3.71
N LEU A 73 4.91 -0.49 -4.02
CA LEU A 73 5.40 -0.76 -5.37
C LEU A 73 4.27 -1.00 -6.38
N MET A 74 3.10 -1.52 -5.95
CA MET A 74 1.92 -1.65 -6.79
C MET A 74 1.30 -0.30 -7.11
N HIS A 75 1.25 0.64 -6.17
CA HIS A 75 0.85 2.02 -6.45
C HIS A 75 1.72 2.63 -7.55
N LEU A 76 3.05 2.45 -7.47
CA LEU A 76 3.97 2.93 -8.52
C LEU A 76 3.64 2.29 -9.89
N LYS A 77 3.27 1.02 -9.91
CA LYS A 77 2.91 0.29 -11.13
C LYS A 77 1.62 0.82 -11.77
N LEU A 78 0.64 1.20 -10.94
CA LEU A 78 -0.67 1.71 -11.37
C LEU A 78 -0.72 3.24 -11.51
N TYR A 79 0.35 3.93 -11.17
CA TYR A 79 0.39 5.39 -11.10
C TYR A 79 -0.07 6.12 -12.39
N PRO A 80 0.27 5.65 -13.62
CA PRO A 80 -0.25 6.28 -14.83
C PRO A 80 -1.78 6.24 -14.92
N LEU A 81 -2.41 5.15 -14.47
CA LEU A 81 -3.87 5.02 -14.42
C LEU A 81 -4.48 5.89 -13.33
N ASP A 82 -3.84 5.93 -12.16
CA ASP A 82 -4.21 6.78 -11.04
C ASP A 82 -4.25 8.25 -11.49
N GLN A 83 -3.18 8.77 -12.07
CA GLN A 83 -3.06 10.16 -12.48
C GLN A 83 -4.06 10.57 -13.55
N VAL A 84 -4.30 9.74 -14.56
CA VAL A 84 -5.31 10.06 -15.57
C VAL A 84 -6.72 10.06 -15.01
N THR A 85 -7.02 9.18 -14.07
CA THR A 85 -8.33 9.11 -13.42
C THR A 85 -8.57 10.30 -12.49
N GLU A 86 -7.56 10.66 -11.69
CA GLU A 86 -7.61 11.84 -10.83
C GLU A 86 -7.81 13.12 -11.67
N ALA A 87 -7.06 13.27 -12.77
CA ALA A 87 -7.20 14.38 -13.70
C ALA A 87 -8.62 14.45 -14.34
N LEU A 88 -9.19 13.30 -14.69
CA LEU A 88 -10.57 13.25 -15.20
C LEU A 88 -11.59 13.71 -14.16
N ILE A 89 -11.44 13.29 -12.91
CA ILE A 89 -12.33 13.66 -11.81
C ILE A 89 -12.23 15.17 -11.56
N THR A 90 -11.02 15.68 -11.36
CA THR A 90 -10.78 17.10 -11.04
C THR A 90 -11.16 18.04 -12.17
N SER A 91 -11.08 17.59 -13.43
CA SER A 91 -11.50 18.39 -14.60
C SER A 91 -13.01 18.45 -14.81
N ASN A 92 -13.76 17.44 -14.32
CA ASN A 92 -15.20 17.36 -14.56
C ASN A 92 -16.06 17.74 -13.35
N PHE A 93 -15.51 17.68 -12.15
CA PHE A 93 -16.22 17.97 -10.92
C PHE A 93 -15.48 19.03 -10.11
N PRO A 94 -16.10 20.17 -9.80
CA PRO A 94 -15.48 21.15 -8.90
C PRO A 94 -15.24 20.54 -7.51
N GLU A 95 -14.06 20.78 -6.96
CA GLU A 95 -13.66 20.31 -5.63
C GLU A 95 -14.70 20.71 -4.56
N GLY A 96 -14.99 19.80 -3.62
CA GLY A 96 -15.96 20.01 -2.55
C GLY A 96 -17.43 19.80 -2.95
N THR A 97 -17.73 19.56 -4.24
CA THR A 97 -19.11 19.22 -4.66
C THR A 97 -19.45 17.76 -4.33
N PRO A 98 -20.76 17.41 -4.18
CA PRO A 98 -21.16 16.02 -3.98
C PRO A 98 -20.69 15.07 -5.09
N GLY A 99 -20.68 15.53 -6.35
CA GLY A 99 -20.17 14.75 -7.49
C GLY A 99 -18.68 14.48 -7.39
N TYR A 100 -17.89 15.49 -7.04
CA TYR A 100 -16.46 15.33 -6.78
C TYR A 100 -16.21 14.33 -5.64
N ASN A 101 -16.84 14.53 -4.50
CA ASN A 101 -16.66 13.66 -3.34
C ASN A 101 -17.02 12.20 -3.66
N PHE A 102 -18.13 11.98 -4.37
CA PHE A 102 -18.54 10.64 -4.79
C PHE A 102 -17.51 9.99 -5.73
N ALA A 103 -17.09 10.70 -6.79
CA ALA A 103 -16.17 10.19 -7.79
C ALA A 103 -14.78 9.95 -7.20
N TYR A 104 -14.27 10.91 -6.43
CA TYR A 104 -12.94 10.86 -5.84
C TYR A 104 -12.83 9.74 -4.78
N HIS A 105 -13.76 9.68 -3.83
CA HIS A 105 -13.76 8.61 -2.82
C HIS A 105 -14.01 7.23 -3.43
N GLY A 106 -14.90 7.13 -4.42
CA GLY A 106 -15.15 5.90 -5.15
C GLY A 106 -13.89 5.40 -5.86
N PHE A 107 -13.19 6.28 -6.54
CA PHE A 107 -11.94 5.97 -7.21
C PHE A 107 -10.86 5.52 -6.23
N PHE A 108 -10.57 6.31 -5.20
CA PHE A 108 -9.53 5.97 -4.22
C PHE A 108 -9.81 4.65 -3.50
N THR A 109 -11.06 4.43 -3.08
CA THR A 109 -11.43 3.16 -2.45
C THR A 109 -11.18 1.98 -3.38
N THR A 110 -11.56 2.10 -4.66
CA THR A 110 -11.37 1.04 -5.65
C THR A 110 -9.88 0.84 -5.97
N LEU A 111 -9.11 1.91 -6.06
CA LEU A 111 -7.67 1.85 -6.26
C LEU A 111 -6.99 1.08 -5.13
N GLU A 112 -7.25 1.43 -3.86
CA GLU A 112 -6.70 0.75 -2.69
C GLU A 112 -7.07 -0.73 -2.66
N GLN A 113 -8.32 -1.07 -2.93
CA GLN A 113 -8.77 -2.47 -3.03
C GLN A 113 -8.03 -3.23 -4.13
N THR A 114 -7.86 -2.61 -5.31
CA THR A 114 -7.15 -3.22 -6.44
C THR A 114 -5.66 -3.42 -6.12
N VAL A 115 -5.03 -2.42 -5.53
CA VAL A 115 -3.63 -2.52 -5.07
C VAL A 115 -3.47 -3.65 -4.07
N GLU A 116 -4.37 -3.74 -3.07
CA GLU A 116 -4.32 -4.79 -2.05
C GLU A 116 -4.52 -6.18 -2.66
N GLU A 117 -5.49 -6.36 -3.57
CA GLU A 117 -5.72 -7.64 -4.25
C GLU A 117 -4.50 -8.07 -5.08
N LEU A 118 -3.92 -7.16 -5.87
CA LEU A 118 -2.72 -7.45 -6.65
C LEU A 118 -1.53 -7.78 -5.75
N THR A 119 -1.35 -7.03 -4.65
CA THR A 119 -0.34 -7.29 -3.63
C THR A 119 -0.48 -8.72 -3.10
N LYS A 120 -1.70 -9.12 -2.70
CA LYS A 120 -1.97 -10.48 -2.21
C LYS A 120 -1.71 -11.55 -3.27
N CYS A 121 -2.09 -11.32 -4.52
CA CYS A 121 -1.79 -12.26 -5.62
C CYS A 121 -0.27 -12.47 -5.77
N PHE A 122 0.52 -11.41 -5.80
CA PHE A 122 1.97 -11.51 -5.92
C PHE A 122 2.63 -12.15 -4.70
N LEU A 123 2.17 -11.81 -3.50
CA LEU A 123 2.69 -12.40 -2.27
C LEU A 123 2.36 -13.90 -2.17
N LEU A 124 1.19 -14.33 -2.64
CA LEU A 124 0.81 -15.73 -2.64
C LEU A 124 1.79 -16.58 -3.46
N GLU A 125 2.24 -16.05 -4.61
CA GLU A 125 3.17 -16.76 -5.49
C GLU A 125 4.63 -16.61 -5.05
N PHE A 126 5.03 -15.39 -4.67
CA PHE A 126 6.44 -15.02 -4.55
C PHE A 126 6.88 -14.49 -3.18
N GLY A 127 5.93 -14.27 -2.27
CA GLY A 127 6.20 -13.75 -0.93
C GLY A 127 6.96 -14.75 -0.05
N GLU A 128 7.79 -14.24 0.84
CA GLU A 128 8.55 -15.03 1.80
C GLU A 128 7.85 -15.13 3.16
N ASN A 129 7.08 -14.10 3.54
CA ASN A 129 6.41 -14.01 4.83
C ASN A 129 4.90 -14.28 4.72
N LYS A 130 4.51 -15.33 3.99
CA LYS A 130 3.10 -15.65 3.69
C LYS A 130 2.23 -15.81 4.91
N ASP A 131 2.75 -16.39 5.99
CA ASP A 131 2.02 -16.64 7.23
C ASP A 131 1.62 -15.34 7.95
N LEU A 132 2.29 -14.23 7.67
CA LEU A 132 1.94 -12.91 8.18
C LEU A 132 0.83 -12.23 7.37
N SER A 133 0.63 -12.64 6.12
CA SER A 133 -0.36 -12.07 5.19
C SER A 133 -1.62 -12.92 5.03
N PHE A 134 -1.50 -14.24 5.13
CA PHE A 134 -2.58 -15.19 4.85
C PHE A 134 -2.99 -16.00 6.08
N GLY A 135 -4.23 -16.50 6.05
CA GLY A 135 -4.77 -17.33 7.13
C GLY A 135 -5.06 -16.58 8.44
N ARG A 136 -5.00 -15.25 8.43
CA ARG A 136 -5.24 -14.41 9.63
C ARG A 136 -6.63 -14.60 10.23
N CYS A 137 -7.65 -14.83 9.39
CA CYS A 137 -9.03 -15.08 9.87
C CYS A 137 -9.14 -16.29 10.80
N LYS A 138 -8.29 -17.31 10.63
CA LYS A 138 -8.27 -18.49 11.52
C LYS A 138 -7.81 -18.15 12.95
N LYS A 139 -7.10 -17.03 13.11
CA LYS A 139 -6.57 -16.53 14.38
C LYS A 139 -7.47 -15.46 15.01
N MET A 140 -8.49 -15.00 14.27
CA MET A 140 -9.44 -13.99 14.77
C MET A 140 -10.39 -14.61 15.81
N LYS A 141 -10.94 -13.75 16.66
CA LYS A 141 -12.03 -14.11 17.57
C LYS A 141 -13.22 -14.68 16.80
N SER A 142 -14.01 -15.53 17.47
CA SER A 142 -15.24 -16.05 16.89
C SER A 142 -16.22 -14.90 16.56
N PHE A 143 -17.17 -15.16 15.65
CA PHE A 143 -18.21 -14.18 15.33
C PHE A 143 -18.96 -13.69 16.57
N THR A 144 -19.26 -14.59 17.50
CA THR A 144 -19.95 -14.24 18.76
C THR A 144 -19.13 -13.25 19.58
N GLU A 145 -17.82 -13.49 19.75
CA GLU A 145 -16.95 -12.59 20.51
C GLU A 145 -16.79 -11.22 19.84
N LEU A 146 -16.79 -11.18 18.50
CA LEU A 146 -16.74 -9.93 17.74
C LEU A 146 -18.07 -9.18 17.81
N TYR A 147 -19.19 -9.91 17.77
CA TYR A 147 -20.54 -9.34 17.83
C TYR A 147 -20.84 -8.73 19.20
N ASP A 148 -20.45 -9.39 20.28
CA ASP A 148 -20.60 -8.86 21.64
C ASP A 148 -19.81 -7.57 21.83
N GLY A 149 -18.62 -7.47 21.20
CA GLY A 149 -17.83 -6.24 21.17
C GLY A 149 -18.49 -5.10 20.39
N LEU A 150 -19.28 -5.41 19.36
CA LEU A 150 -20.00 -4.40 18.56
C LEU A 150 -21.23 -3.84 19.27
N ASN A 151 -21.90 -4.65 20.10
CA ASN A 151 -23.06 -4.20 20.87
C ASN A 151 -22.70 -3.26 22.05
N SER A 152 -21.44 -3.14 22.39
CA SER A 152 -20.95 -2.21 23.43
C SER A 152 -20.63 -0.80 22.92
N ILE A 153 -20.93 -0.51 21.65
CA ILE A 153 -20.76 0.82 21.02
C ILE A 153 -22.14 1.49 20.92
N GLU A 154 -22.88 1.56 22.04
CA GLU A 154 -24.01 2.46 22.19
C GLU A 154 -23.59 3.79 22.82
#